data_f55ee754edbc0fc3b50a7cfb2071dc4a
#
_entry.id   f55ee754edbc0fc3b50a7cfb2071dc4a
#
_cell.length_a   1.000
_cell.length_b   1.000
_cell.length_c   1.000
_cell.angle_alpha   90.00
_cell.angle_beta   90.00
_cell.angle_gamma   90.00
#
_symmetry.space_group_name_H-M   'P 1'
#
loop_
_entity.id
_entity.type
_entity.pdbx_description
1 polymer ?
#
loop_
_entity_poly.entity_id
_entity_poly.type
_entity_poly.pdbx_seq_one_letter_code
_entity_poly.pdbx_strand_id
1 'polypeptide(L)'
;MMKTRYTVVLSMFAGAALGAAAIQGLHAQAKKVYMISESEIVGDRGALDAYNAQVQKALKDAGGTLVISDNVTKVLGEAPQRVGVTEFDSVEKAKAWTNSEERKALAPNREKAVKIVRQYIMEGK
;
A
#
# COMPACT_ATOMS: atom_id res chain seq x y z
N MET A 1 6.73 -16.27 51.08
CA MET A 1 7.96 -16.10 50.32
C MET A 1 7.77 -16.43 48.85
N MET A 2 7.17 -17.54 48.51
CA MET A 2 6.90 -17.90 47.10
C MET A 2 6.00 -16.87 46.40
N LYS A 3 4.99 -16.34 47.12
CA LYS A 3 4.09 -15.33 46.56
C LYS A 3 4.81 -14.03 46.20
N THR A 4 5.83 -13.64 46.96
CA THR A 4 6.61 -12.45 46.66
C THR A 4 7.43 -12.60 45.41
N ARG A 5 8.01 -13.78 45.19
CA ARG A 5 8.76 -14.09 44.00
C ARG A 5 7.88 -14.06 42.75
N TYR A 6 6.70 -14.64 42.85
CA TYR A 6 5.74 -14.62 41.76
C TYR A 6 5.28 -13.20 41.40
N THR A 7 5.06 -12.40 42.40
CA THR A 7 4.67 -10.98 42.22
C THR A 7 5.76 -10.21 41.46
N VAL A 8 7.02 -10.42 41.82
CA VAL A 8 8.15 -9.78 41.13
C VAL A 8 8.22 -10.20 39.68
N VAL A 9 8.06 -11.49 39.39
CA VAL A 9 8.09 -12.00 38.04
C VAL A 9 6.93 -11.43 37.19
N LEU A 10 5.73 -11.38 37.78
CA LEU A 10 4.58 -10.78 37.13
C LEU A 10 4.79 -9.31 36.82
N SER A 11 5.43 -8.57 37.72
CA SER A 11 5.75 -7.17 37.50
C SER A 11 6.72 -6.98 36.35
N MET A 12 7.72 -7.86 36.21
CA MET A 12 8.64 -7.83 35.10
C MET A 12 7.96 -8.14 33.75
N PHE A 13 7.06 -9.11 33.74
CA PHE A 13 6.27 -9.41 32.55
C PHE A 13 5.36 -8.26 32.16
N ALA A 14 4.72 -7.63 33.12
CA ALA A 14 3.87 -6.48 32.85
C ALA A 14 4.68 -5.32 32.25
N GLY A 15 5.88 -5.07 32.74
CA GLY A 15 6.76 -4.04 32.19
C GLY A 15 7.20 -4.35 30.76
N ALA A 16 7.56 -5.59 30.48
CA ALA A 16 7.93 -6.00 29.14
C ALA A 16 6.74 -5.90 28.15
N ALA A 17 5.55 -6.29 28.59
CA ALA A 17 4.35 -6.20 27.77
C ALA A 17 4.00 -4.73 27.46
N LEU A 18 4.13 -3.83 28.41
CA LEU A 18 3.90 -2.40 28.19
C LEU A 18 4.91 -1.81 27.22
N GLY A 19 6.17 -2.20 27.30
CA GLY A 19 7.20 -1.77 26.38
C GLY A 19 6.92 -2.23 24.95
N ALA A 20 6.54 -3.50 24.76
CA ALA A 20 6.19 -4.04 23.46
C ALA A 20 4.96 -3.35 22.88
N ALA A 21 3.94 -3.10 23.72
CA ALA A 21 2.73 -2.40 23.29
C ALA A 21 3.04 -0.95 22.87
N ALA A 22 3.94 -0.26 23.56
CA ALA A 22 4.36 1.09 23.19
C ALA A 22 5.06 1.12 21.83
N ILE A 23 5.93 0.15 21.55
CA ILE A 23 6.60 0.04 20.26
C ILE A 23 5.59 -0.24 19.15
N GLN A 24 4.67 -1.17 19.39
CA GLN A 24 3.61 -1.48 18.43
C GLN A 24 2.67 -0.28 18.24
N GLY A 25 2.38 0.46 19.29
CA GLY A 25 1.58 1.67 19.21
C GLY A 25 2.23 2.75 18.36
N LEU A 26 3.53 2.90 18.45
CA LEU A 26 4.28 3.83 17.60
C LEU A 26 4.21 3.41 16.14
N HIS A 27 4.34 2.13 15.84
CA HIS A 27 4.18 1.61 14.47
C HIS A 27 2.75 1.78 13.97
N ALA A 28 1.76 1.51 14.83
CA ALA A 28 0.36 1.69 14.46
C ALA A 28 -0.02 3.16 14.24
N GLN A 29 0.70 4.08 14.88
CA GLN A 29 0.53 5.52 14.69
C GLN A 29 1.33 6.05 13.51
N ALA A 30 2.22 5.24 12.93
CA ALA A 30 2.93 5.62 11.72
C ALA A 30 1.91 5.89 10.61
N LYS A 31 2.07 7.01 9.94
CA LYS A 31 1.14 7.41 8.88
C LYS A 31 1.24 6.45 7.71
N LYS A 32 0.10 5.96 7.27
CA LYS A 32 0.01 5.25 5.99
C LYS A 32 0.26 6.24 4.87
N VAL A 33 0.82 5.76 3.80
CA VAL A 33 0.98 6.55 2.58
C VAL A 33 0.14 5.94 1.46
N TYR A 34 -0.28 6.79 0.55
CA TYR A 34 -1.12 6.39 -0.57
C TYR A 34 -0.43 6.76 -1.87
N MET A 35 -0.23 5.76 -2.71
CA MET A 35 0.26 5.99 -4.06
C MET A 35 -0.94 6.12 -4.98
N ILE A 36 -1.04 7.27 -5.63
CA ILE A 36 -2.13 7.57 -6.55
C ILE A 36 -1.61 7.44 -7.97
N SER A 37 -2.29 6.64 -8.78
CA SER A 37 -1.96 6.44 -10.19
C SER A 37 -3.13 6.90 -11.03
N GLU A 38 -2.90 7.94 -11.84
CA GLU A 38 -3.87 8.44 -12.80
C GLU A 38 -3.56 7.82 -14.15
N SER A 39 -4.52 7.20 -14.77
CA SER A 39 -4.29 6.45 -16.01
C SER A 39 -5.43 6.57 -17.01
N GLU A 40 -5.11 6.19 -18.25
CA GLU A 40 -6.05 6.06 -19.35
C GLU A 40 -6.07 4.60 -19.79
N ILE A 41 -7.22 4.08 -20.13
CA ILE A 41 -7.36 2.74 -20.70
C ILE A 41 -7.00 2.83 -22.17
N VAL A 42 -6.02 2.03 -22.62
CA VAL A 42 -5.58 2.02 -24.00
C VAL A 42 -5.84 0.68 -24.69
N GLY A 43 -6.08 -0.37 -23.93
CA GLY A 43 -6.36 -1.71 -24.44
C GLY A 43 -7.82 -2.11 -24.31
N ASP A 44 -8.10 -3.34 -24.67
CA ASP A 44 -9.42 -3.91 -24.47
C ASP A 44 -9.61 -4.37 -23.02
N ARG A 45 -10.82 -4.82 -22.71
CA ARG A 45 -11.18 -5.25 -21.37
C ARG A 45 -10.36 -6.47 -20.93
N GLY A 46 -10.08 -7.39 -21.83
CA GLY A 46 -9.28 -8.57 -21.52
C GLY A 46 -7.86 -8.21 -21.08
N ALA A 47 -7.22 -7.27 -21.80
CA ALA A 47 -5.90 -6.77 -21.44
C ALA A 47 -5.92 -6.06 -20.08
N LEU A 48 -6.95 -5.24 -19.82
CA LEU A 48 -7.11 -4.54 -18.57
C LEU A 48 -7.30 -5.50 -17.40
N ASP A 49 -8.19 -6.48 -17.53
CA ASP A 49 -8.47 -7.45 -16.49
C ASP A 49 -7.23 -8.31 -16.17
N ALA A 50 -6.50 -8.73 -17.19
CA ALA A 50 -5.26 -9.50 -17.01
C ALA A 50 -4.20 -8.69 -16.27
N TYR A 51 -4.00 -7.44 -16.67
CA TYR A 51 -3.06 -6.54 -16.00
C TYR A 51 -3.47 -6.28 -14.55
N ASN A 52 -4.73 -5.98 -14.30
CA ASN A 52 -5.24 -5.73 -12.94
C ASN A 52 -5.00 -6.92 -12.01
N ALA A 53 -5.25 -8.14 -12.48
CA ALA A 53 -5.01 -9.35 -11.69
C ALA A 53 -3.52 -9.50 -11.35
N GLN A 54 -2.64 -9.25 -12.30
CA GLN A 54 -1.19 -9.34 -12.10
C GLN A 54 -0.68 -8.27 -11.14
N VAL A 55 -1.13 -7.02 -11.31
CA VAL A 55 -0.66 -5.92 -10.47
C VAL A 55 -1.15 -6.05 -9.03
N GLN A 56 -2.37 -6.53 -8.83
CA GLN A 56 -2.90 -6.76 -7.48
C GLN A 56 -2.06 -7.77 -6.72
N LYS A 57 -1.71 -8.88 -7.36
CA LYS A 57 -0.87 -9.90 -6.75
C LYS A 57 0.53 -9.36 -6.42
N ALA A 58 1.14 -8.67 -7.36
CA ALA A 58 2.48 -8.12 -7.18
C ALA A 58 2.49 -7.04 -6.08
N LEU A 59 1.48 -6.19 -6.02
CA LEU A 59 1.32 -5.19 -4.97
C LEU A 59 1.19 -5.83 -3.60
N LYS A 60 0.35 -6.85 -3.49
CA LYS A 60 0.16 -7.58 -2.23
C LYS A 60 1.48 -8.18 -1.74
N ASP A 61 2.23 -8.80 -2.63
CA ASP A 61 3.54 -9.39 -2.31
C ASP A 61 4.55 -8.31 -1.88
N ALA A 62 4.41 -7.10 -2.38
CA ALA A 62 5.26 -5.95 -2.03
C ALA A 62 4.80 -5.19 -0.79
N GLY A 63 3.72 -5.65 -0.14
CA GLY A 63 3.20 -4.98 1.05
C GLY A 63 2.23 -3.83 0.77
N GLY A 64 1.77 -3.70 -0.47
CA GLY A 64 0.76 -2.71 -0.84
C GLY A 64 -0.64 -3.28 -0.75
N THR A 65 -1.60 -2.43 -0.45
CA THR A 65 -3.02 -2.78 -0.43
C THR A 65 -3.74 -1.88 -1.41
N LEU A 66 -4.36 -2.46 -2.43
CA LEU A 66 -5.18 -1.69 -3.36
C LEU A 66 -6.46 -1.26 -2.65
N VAL A 67 -6.62 0.03 -2.45
CA VAL A 67 -7.77 0.62 -1.76
C VAL A 67 -8.93 0.79 -2.72
N ILE A 68 -8.66 1.40 -3.87
CA ILE A 68 -9.65 1.63 -4.91
C ILE A 68 -8.95 1.70 -6.28
N SER A 69 -9.62 1.21 -7.30
CA SER A 69 -9.18 1.37 -8.68
C SER A 69 -10.42 1.34 -9.55
N ASP A 70 -10.79 2.48 -10.11
CA ASP A 70 -12.01 2.58 -10.89
C ASP A 70 -11.98 3.81 -11.81
N ASN A 71 -12.99 3.88 -12.65
CA ASN A 71 -13.22 5.02 -13.52
C ASN A 71 -13.61 6.25 -12.72
N VAL A 72 -13.20 7.39 -13.20
CA VAL A 72 -13.44 8.66 -12.54
C VAL A 72 -14.67 9.33 -13.14
N THR A 73 -15.51 9.90 -12.27
CA THR A 73 -16.57 10.81 -12.68
C THR A 73 -16.08 12.24 -12.42
N LYS A 74 -15.98 13.02 -13.48
CA LYS A 74 -15.51 14.40 -13.38
C LYS A 74 -16.57 15.28 -12.72
N VAL A 75 -16.11 16.09 -11.77
CA VAL A 75 -16.96 17.10 -11.11
C VAL A 75 -16.55 18.49 -11.55
N LEU A 76 -15.22 18.76 -11.59
CA LEU A 76 -14.70 20.08 -11.94
C LEU A 76 -13.32 19.92 -12.58
N GLY A 77 -13.06 20.69 -13.63
CA GLY A 77 -11.75 20.74 -14.28
C GLY A 77 -11.41 19.48 -15.07
N GLU A 78 -10.12 19.32 -15.35
CA GLU A 78 -9.61 18.15 -16.03
C GLU A 78 -9.48 16.98 -15.05
N ALA A 79 -9.93 15.79 -15.47
CA ALA A 79 -9.85 14.60 -14.65
C ALA A 79 -9.29 13.46 -15.49
N PRO A 80 -8.50 12.54 -14.89
CA PRO A 80 -8.07 11.33 -15.58
C PRO A 80 -9.25 10.40 -15.81
N GLN A 81 -9.10 9.47 -16.72
CA GLN A 81 -10.15 8.48 -16.96
C GLN A 81 -10.30 7.53 -15.79
N ARG A 82 -9.17 7.17 -15.16
CA ARG A 82 -9.12 6.13 -14.14
C ARG A 82 -8.09 6.49 -13.07
N VAL A 83 -8.41 6.19 -11.82
CA VAL A 83 -7.51 6.38 -10.69
C VAL A 83 -7.42 5.10 -9.88
N GLY A 84 -6.19 4.72 -9.55
CA GLY A 84 -5.89 3.67 -8.59
C GLY A 84 -5.23 4.26 -7.36
N VAL A 85 -5.62 3.80 -6.19
CA VAL A 85 -5.04 4.20 -4.91
C VAL A 85 -4.54 2.97 -4.19
N THR A 86 -3.24 2.94 -3.90
CA THR A 86 -2.59 1.85 -3.19
C THR A 86 -2.02 2.36 -1.88
N GLU A 87 -2.32 1.66 -0.80
CA GLU A 87 -1.82 1.99 0.53
C GLU A 87 -0.52 1.23 0.80
N PHE A 88 0.47 1.92 1.36
CA PHE A 88 1.73 1.34 1.85
C PHE A 88 1.99 1.82 3.28
N ASP A 89 2.81 1.06 4.01
CA ASP A 89 3.17 1.40 5.38
C ASP A 89 4.13 2.59 5.46
N SER A 90 4.87 2.88 4.39
CA SER A 90 5.85 3.97 4.37
C SER A 90 6.12 4.44 2.95
N VAL A 91 6.67 5.64 2.84
CA VAL A 91 7.13 6.19 1.55
C VAL A 91 8.22 5.29 0.95
N GLU A 92 9.11 4.77 1.78
CA GLU A 92 10.20 3.89 1.35
C GLU A 92 9.66 2.62 0.70
N LYS A 93 8.62 2.01 1.27
CA LYS A 93 7.99 0.82 0.69
C LYS A 93 7.29 1.14 -0.63
N ALA A 94 6.61 2.27 -0.70
CA ALA A 94 5.97 2.71 -1.94
C ALA A 94 7.00 2.95 -3.05
N LYS A 95 8.10 3.62 -2.73
CA LYS A 95 9.21 3.84 -3.68
C LYS A 95 9.88 2.54 -4.09
N ALA A 96 10.08 1.63 -3.14
CA ALA A 96 10.65 0.32 -3.43
C ALA A 96 9.80 -0.44 -4.45
N TRP A 97 8.47 -0.36 -4.32
CA TRP A 97 7.55 -0.94 -5.30
C TRP A 97 7.76 -0.33 -6.69
N THR A 98 7.83 1.00 -6.80
CA THR A 98 7.99 1.67 -8.09
C THR A 98 9.29 1.31 -8.80
N ASN A 99 10.32 0.93 -8.04
CA ASN A 99 11.64 0.56 -8.56
C ASN A 99 11.88 -0.95 -8.58
N SER A 100 10.87 -1.75 -8.22
CA SER A 100 11.02 -3.21 -8.11
C SER A 100 11.10 -3.90 -9.47
N GLU A 101 11.76 -5.04 -9.48
CA GLU A 101 11.82 -5.91 -10.66
C GLU A 101 10.44 -6.46 -11.01
N GLU A 102 9.63 -6.74 -10.01
CA GLU A 102 8.25 -7.23 -10.17
C GLU A 102 7.41 -6.23 -10.96
N ARG A 103 7.52 -4.94 -10.63
CA ARG A 103 6.81 -3.89 -11.36
C ARG A 103 7.34 -3.75 -12.78
N LYS A 104 8.64 -3.81 -12.96
CA LYS A 104 9.27 -3.75 -14.29
C LYS A 104 8.79 -4.90 -15.17
N ALA A 105 8.63 -6.09 -14.60
CA ALA A 105 8.14 -7.25 -15.33
C ALA A 105 6.69 -7.08 -15.81
N LEU A 106 5.91 -6.23 -15.18
CA LEU A 106 4.53 -5.93 -15.59
C LEU A 106 4.44 -4.93 -16.74
N ALA A 107 5.53 -4.25 -17.07
CA ALA A 107 5.52 -3.16 -18.04
C ALA A 107 4.92 -3.55 -19.41
N PRO A 108 5.26 -4.70 -20.03
CA PRO A 108 4.65 -5.07 -21.31
C PRO A 108 3.13 -5.20 -21.23
N ASN A 109 2.60 -5.82 -20.19
CA ASN A 109 1.17 -5.98 -20.00
C ASN A 109 0.49 -4.67 -19.60
N ARG A 110 1.17 -3.86 -18.81
CA ARG A 110 0.67 -2.53 -18.46
C ARG A 110 0.48 -1.66 -19.70
N GLU A 111 1.47 -1.62 -20.57
CA GLU A 111 1.44 -0.80 -21.77
C GLU A 111 0.32 -1.19 -22.74
N LYS A 112 -0.06 -2.47 -22.74
CA LYS A 112 -1.18 -2.96 -23.54
C LYS A 112 -2.54 -2.59 -22.93
N ALA A 113 -2.59 -2.36 -21.64
CA ALA A 113 -3.84 -2.16 -20.90
C ALA A 113 -4.09 -0.69 -20.58
N VAL A 114 -3.09 0.00 -20.07
CA VAL A 114 -3.23 1.38 -19.57
C VAL A 114 -2.00 2.21 -19.89
N LYS A 115 -2.22 3.53 -19.94
CA LYS A 115 -1.16 4.53 -19.96
C LYS A 115 -1.22 5.26 -18.63
N ILE A 116 -0.18 5.17 -17.82
CA ILE A 116 -0.09 5.95 -16.59
C ILE A 116 0.30 7.37 -16.95
N VAL A 117 -0.58 8.30 -16.63
CA VAL A 117 -0.40 9.73 -16.95
C VAL A 117 0.42 10.41 -15.86
N ARG A 118 0.06 10.15 -14.60
CA ARG A 118 0.74 10.68 -13.43
C ARG A 118 0.70 9.67 -12.30
N GLN A 119 1.73 9.71 -11.47
CA GLN A 119 1.82 8.85 -10.30
C GLN A 119 2.53 9.63 -9.19
N TYR A 120 1.96 9.64 -8.01
CA TYR A 120 2.50 10.37 -6.87
C TYR A 120 2.09 9.72 -5.56
N ILE A 121 2.79 10.11 -4.49
CA ILE A 121 2.57 9.57 -3.16
C ILE A 121 2.05 10.70 -2.27
N MET A 122 0.98 10.40 -1.52
CA MET A 122 0.43 11.29 -0.50
C MET A 122 0.57 10.63 0.86
N GLU A 123 0.94 11.41 1.85
CA GLU A 123 0.96 10.93 3.23
C GLU A 123 -0.44 11.04 3.83
N GLY A 124 -0.89 9.97 4.48
CA GLY A 124 -2.13 9.97 5.22
C GLY A 124 -1.99 10.69 6.56
N LYS A 125 -3.13 10.95 7.20
CA LYS A 125 -3.17 11.50 8.56
C LYS A 125 -3.03 10.43 9.62
#